data_78ea5727334508c1cb39fe5523c625c4
#
_entry.id   78ea5727334508c1cb39fe5523c625c4
#
_cell.length_a   1.000
_cell.length_b   1.000
_cell.length_c   1.000
_cell.angle_alpha   90.00
_cell.angle_beta   90.00
_cell.angle_gamma   90.00
#
_symmetry.space_group_name_H-M   'P 1'
#
loop_
_entity.id
_entity.type
_entity.pdbx_description
1 polymer ?
#
loop_
_entity_poly.entity_id
_entity_poly.type
_entity_poly.pdbx_seq_one_letter_code
_entity_poly.pdbx_strand_id
1 'polypeptide(L)'
;MDKDKQIYPLTARILRPLRWEMNCIQVEIKGERSSFMKVAGIIAEYNPFHKGHQYHIEETRKKTGADYVVVVMSGDYVQRGEPAIADKYMRTRMALSGGADLIIEMPAIYATASAEYFATAGIGILDQLGCVDYLSFGSEWAEVEDFSAYATLFLEEPEEYKQILQEKLKSGKSFPEARAFAAGNLLFDSKPEKAIEFLKEPNHILGLEYIKALKRRNSLIKPVVIKRKGNHYHENKLTENYSSATAIRQEMYHFYRNFSRKNPYNTEICNSGKYGNTGKNTNNRVRNIYNNTYNKEKEAPQAFEKALCGEYLPFIEGFLQNNFVIWEDLMPYLDYTFLLKNKVIGKYFGMNLDLARRFQNIYEPGLSFEDLIESLHARQITDAALRRVLLHIVLHMKYYPFLEEAKDIPVPYARILGFSKTASPLLKEIRQNATLDIIQRPAEGKKLYSNSSAQAQIYSIDIRTADLYEQIAARKAGRKPISEYKRQQVIR
;
A
#
# COMPACT_ATOMS: atom_id res chain seq x y z
N MET A 1 53.29 23.87 -25.78
CA MET A 1 53.71 22.55 -25.29
C MET A 1 52.44 21.84 -24.80
N ASP A 2 52.04 20.97 -25.69
CA ASP A 2 50.94 20.01 -25.54
C ASP A 2 51.11 19.08 -24.36
N LYS A 3 49.98 18.70 -23.74
CA LYS A 3 49.73 17.37 -23.18
C LYS A 3 48.24 17.14 -23.01
N ASP A 4 47.72 16.50 -23.99
CA ASP A 4 47.05 15.18 -24.00
C ASP A 4 45.67 15.10 -23.34
N LYS A 5 44.71 15.29 -24.23
CA LYS A 5 43.35 14.73 -24.12
C LYS A 5 43.47 13.20 -24.38
N GLN A 6 43.33 12.40 -23.37
CA GLN A 6 43.06 10.97 -23.55
C GLN A 6 41.53 10.73 -23.55
N ILE A 7 41.00 10.57 -24.75
CA ILE A 7 39.68 10.01 -25.04
C ILE A 7 39.84 8.48 -24.95
N TYR A 8 39.18 7.85 -24.00
CA TYR A 8 39.08 6.39 -24.00
C TYR A 8 37.92 5.95 -24.89
N PRO A 9 38.14 5.07 -25.87
CA PRO A 9 37.04 4.52 -26.67
C PRO A 9 36.25 3.49 -25.87
N LEU A 10 34.95 3.59 -25.95
CA LEU A 10 33.99 2.59 -25.54
C LEU A 10 34.21 1.31 -26.37
N THR A 11 34.99 0.37 -25.86
CA THR A 11 34.97 -0.99 -26.37
C THR A 11 33.74 -1.72 -25.85
N ALA A 12 32.84 -1.99 -26.79
CA ALA A 12 31.73 -2.92 -26.61
C ALA A 12 32.30 -4.29 -26.16
N ARG A 13 32.19 -4.58 -24.87
CA ARG A 13 32.32 -5.95 -24.38
C ARG A 13 31.02 -6.67 -24.67
N ILE A 14 31.10 -7.51 -25.70
CA ILE A 14 30.12 -8.53 -26.04
C ILE A 14 29.87 -9.38 -24.80
N LEU A 15 28.76 -9.14 -24.11
CA LEU A 15 28.22 -10.04 -23.11
C LEU A 15 27.75 -11.29 -23.86
N ARG A 16 28.51 -12.37 -23.78
CA ARG A 16 27.98 -13.70 -24.12
C ARG A 16 26.75 -13.95 -23.26
N PRO A 17 25.62 -14.35 -23.86
CA PRO A 17 24.51 -14.83 -23.04
C PRO A 17 24.98 -16.09 -22.32
N LEU A 18 25.03 -16.06 -21.00
CA LEU A 18 25.07 -17.26 -20.19
C LEU A 18 23.79 -18.03 -20.51
N ARG A 19 23.93 -19.01 -21.37
CA ARG A 19 22.93 -20.00 -21.69
C ARG A 19 22.69 -20.78 -20.39
N TRP A 20 21.69 -20.39 -19.63
CA TRP A 20 21.11 -21.27 -18.64
C TRP A 20 20.51 -22.42 -19.43
N GLU A 21 21.19 -23.53 -19.45
CA GLU A 21 20.59 -24.80 -19.84
C GLU A 21 19.41 -24.96 -18.87
N MET A 22 18.22 -24.67 -19.38
CA MET A 22 16.99 -25.14 -18.79
C MET A 22 17.04 -26.66 -18.88
N ASN A 23 17.61 -27.30 -17.87
CA ASN A 23 17.14 -28.60 -17.52
C ASN A 23 15.65 -28.44 -17.26
N CYS A 24 14.87 -28.78 -18.27
CA CYS A 24 13.46 -29.15 -18.08
C CYS A 24 13.46 -30.36 -17.14
N ILE A 25 13.62 -30.09 -15.83
CA ILE A 25 13.07 -30.98 -14.84
C ILE A 25 11.56 -30.82 -15.11
N GLN A 26 11.01 -31.83 -15.77
CA GLN A 26 9.58 -32.11 -15.67
C GLN A 26 9.30 -32.10 -14.17
N VAL A 27 8.82 -30.95 -13.67
CA VAL A 27 8.11 -30.91 -12.40
C VAL A 27 6.88 -31.77 -12.70
N GLU A 28 6.97 -33.05 -12.35
CA GLU A 28 5.78 -33.87 -12.17
C GLU A 28 4.81 -32.98 -11.43
N ILE A 29 3.68 -32.72 -12.06
CA ILE A 29 2.51 -32.08 -11.43
C ILE A 29 2.24 -32.95 -10.22
N LYS A 30 2.80 -32.54 -9.07
CA LYS A 30 2.53 -33.19 -7.80
C LYS A 30 1.03 -33.05 -7.59
N GLY A 31 0.42 -34.17 -7.55
CA GLY A 31 -0.92 -34.60 -7.37
C GLY A 31 -1.98 -33.55 -7.14
N GLU A 32 -3.16 -33.78 -7.70
CA GLU A 32 -4.40 -33.08 -7.39
C GLU A 32 -4.39 -32.64 -5.93
N ARG A 33 -4.54 -31.30 -5.69
CA ARG A 33 -4.67 -30.77 -4.34
C ARG A 33 -5.73 -31.61 -3.61
N SER A 34 -5.32 -32.35 -2.60
CA SER A 34 -6.25 -33.20 -1.82
C SER A 34 -7.14 -32.36 -0.89
N SER A 35 -7.01 -31.03 -0.87
CA SER A 35 -7.84 -30.16 -0.06
C SER A 35 -8.92 -29.48 -0.92
N PHE A 36 -10.16 -29.75 -0.58
CA PHE A 36 -11.34 -29.09 -1.12
C PHE A 36 -11.43 -27.61 -0.71
N MET A 37 -10.40 -27.07 -0.05
CA MET A 37 -10.37 -25.72 0.51
C MET A 37 -10.16 -24.67 -0.59
N LYS A 38 -11.07 -23.70 -0.69
CA LYS A 38 -10.98 -22.57 -1.60
C LYS A 38 -10.47 -21.32 -0.86
N VAL A 39 -9.47 -20.65 -1.42
CA VAL A 39 -8.84 -19.48 -0.83
C VAL A 39 -8.92 -18.29 -1.78
N ALA A 40 -9.45 -17.16 -1.30
CA ALA A 40 -9.46 -15.91 -2.03
C ALA A 40 -8.42 -14.94 -1.44
N GLY A 41 -7.64 -14.29 -2.30
CA GLY A 41 -6.68 -13.25 -1.97
C GLY A 41 -7.26 -11.85 -2.23
N ILE A 42 -6.97 -10.90 -1.37
CA ILE A 42 -7.27 -9.47 -1.53
C ILE A 42 -5.99 -8.69 -1.28
N ILE A 43 -5.74 -7.64 -2.04
CA ILE A 43 -4.63 -6.71 -1.81
C ILE A 43 -5.23 -5.37 -1.40
N ALA A 44 -4.82 -4.81 -0.25
CA ALA A 44 -5.48 -3.65 0.32
C ALA A 44 -4.56 -2.75 1.16
N GLU A 45 -4.95 -1.50 1.32
CA GLU A 45 -4.36 -0.56 2.29
C GLU A 45 -5.09 -0.58 3.64
N TYR A 46 -6.42 -0.65 3.62
CA TYR A 46 -7.29 -0.53 4.79
C TYR A 46 -6.98 0.70 5.67
N ASN A 47 -7.00 1.86 5.07
CA ASN A 47 -6.57 3.13 5.70
C ASN A 47 -7.73 4.12 5.93
N PRO A 48 -8.61 3.93 6.96
CA PRO A 48 -8.78 2.74 7.80
C PRO A 48 -9.65 1.65 7.14
N PHE A 49 -9.81 0.51 7.83
CA PHE A 49 -10.80 -0.51 7.47
C PHE A 49 -12.21 0.03 7.74
N HIS A 50 -13.15 -0.17 6.80
CA HIS A 50 -14.51 0.37 6.87
C HIS A 50 -15.54 -0.58 6.23
N LYS A 51 -16.84 -0.24 6.34
CA LYS A 51 -17.96 -1.07 5.84
C LYS A 51 -17.83 -1.48 4.35
N GLY A 52 -17.27 -0.61 3.51
CA GLY A 52 -17.02 -0.96 2.11
C GLY A 52 -15.99 -2.10 1.95
N HIS A 53 -15.01 -2.18 2.83
CA HIS A 53 -14.04 -3.28 2.84
C HIS A 53 -14.66 -4.57 3.40
N GLN A 54 -15.50 -4.47 4.43
CA GLN A 54 -16.26 -5.62 4.94
C GLN A 54 -17.18 -6.18 3.85
N TYR A 55 -17.95 -5.33 3.17
CA TYR A 55 -18.78 -5.70 2.04
C TYR A 55 -17.95 -6.42 0.94
N HIS A 56 -16.76 -5.91 0.62
CA HIS A 56 -15.88 -6.55 -0.36
C HIS A 56 -15.50 -7.98 0.07
N ILE A 57 -15.13 -8.19 1.32
CA ILE A 57 -14.81 -9.53 1.85
C ILE A 57 -16.02 -10.46 1.77
N GLU A 58 -17.20 -9.99 2.18
CA GLU A 58 -18.45 -10.75 2.15
C GLU A 58 -18.85 -11.16 0.73
N GLU A 59 -18.81 -10.22 -0.21
CA GLU A 59 -19.14 -10.52 -1.62
C GLU A 59 -18.08 -11.42 -2.29
N THR A 60 -16.81 -11.27 -1.90
CA THR A 60 -15.74 -12.18 -2.33
C THR A 60 -16.09 -13.61 -1.95
N ARG A 61 -16.46 -13.87 -0.69
CA ARG A 61 -16.87 -15.22 -0.24
C ARG A 61 -18.09 -15.74 -1.01
N LYS A 62 -19.11 -14.89 -1.19
CA LYS A 62 -20.33 -15.28 -1.92
C LYS A 62 -20.03 -15.64 -3.37
N LYS A 63 -19.21 -14.81 -4.06
CA LYS A 63 -18.94 -14.98 -5.50
C LYS A 63 -18.00 -16.14 -5.80
N THR A 64 -17.03 -16.41 -4.90
CA THR A 64 -16.02 -17.46 -5.10
C THR A 64 -16.34 -18.77 -4.38
N GLY A 65 -17.17 -18.74 -3.36
CA GLY A 65 -17.35 -19.85 -2.42
C GLY A 65 -16.08 -20.10 -1.58
N ALA A 66 -15.26 -19.08 -1.35
CA ALA A 66 -14.01 -19.22 -0.61
C ALA A 66 -14.26 -19.52 0.88
N ASP A 67 -13.57 -20.53 1.38
CA ASP A 67 -13.54 -20.91 2.80
C ASP A 67 -12.72 -19.90 3.60
N TYR A 68 -11.63 -19.38 3.00
CA TYR A 68 -10.72 -18.42 3.62
C TYR A 68 -10.44 -17.22 2.73
N VAL A 69 -10.29 -16.05 3.38
CA VAL A 69 -9.87 -14.80 2.74
C VAL A 69 -8.52 -14.37 3.32
N VAL A 70 -7.50 -14.37 2.46
CA VAL A 70 -6.15 -13.89 2.74
C VAL A 70 -6.03 -12.45 2.26
N VAL A 71 -5.55 -11.55 3.11
CA VAL A 71 -5.33 -10.16 2.74
C VAL A 71 -3.85 -9.83 2.78
N VAL A 72 -3.29 -9.36 1.67
CA VAL A 72 -1.98 -8.72 1.63
C VAL A 72 -2.20 -7.22 1.86
N MET A 73 -1.76 -6.72 3.01
CA MET A 73 -2.05 -5.37 3.48
C MET A 73 -0.79 -4.52 3.58
N SER A 74 -0.86 -3.26 3.13
CA SER A 74 0.20 -2.28 3.38
C SER A 74 0.54 -2.19 4.87
N GLY A 75 1.83 -2.06 5.19
CA GLY A 75 2.33 -1.79 6.53
C GLY A 75 1.90 -0.42 7.06
N ASP A 76 2.74 0.26 7.81
CA ASP A 76 2.41 1.55 8.46
C ASP A 76 2.42 2.74 7.48
N TYR A 77 2.83 2.52 6.24
CA TYR A 77 2.80 3.50 5.14
C TYR A 77 2.12 2.88 3.92
N VAL A 78 1.39 3.71 3.18
CA VAL A 78 0.49 3.25 2.13
C VAL A 78 0.86 3.80 0.75
N GLN A 79 0.31 3.19 -0.30
CA GLN A 79 0.62 3.45 -1.71
C GLN A 79 0.32 4.91 -2.14
N ARG A 80 -0.58 5.58 -1.45
CA ARG A 80 -0.85 7.01 -1.66
C ARG A 80 0.31 7.92 -1.25
N GLY A 81 1.37 7.38 -0.64
CA GLY A 81 2.52 8.13 -0.17
C GLY A 81 2.26 8.88 1.13
N GLU A 82 1.53 8.24 2.04
CA GLU A 82 1.20 8.81 3.34
C GLU A 82 1.35 7.76 4.47
N PRO A 83 1.57 8.17 5.73
CA PRO A 83 1.42 7.27 6.85
C PRO A 83 -0.03 6.83 6.98
N ALA A 84 -0.24 5.57 7.37
CA ALA A 84 -1.57 5.08 7.65
C ALA A 84 -2.13 5.74 8.93
N ILE A 85 -3.45 5.99 8.95
CA ILE A 85 -4.10 6.67 10.10
C ILE A 85 -4.08 5.84 11.39
N ALA A 86 -3.82 4.55 11.29
CA ALA A 86 -3.59 3.65 12.42
C ALA A 86 -2.46 2.69 12.08
N ASP A 87 -1.76 2.19 13.12
CA ASP A 87 -0.73 1.18 12.92
C ASP A 87 -1.29 -0.08 12.25
N LYS A 88 -0.42 -0.85 11.63
CA LYS A 88 -0.79 -2.08 10.92
C LYS A 88 -1.46 -3.12 11.80
N TYR A 89 -1.15 -3.18 13.09
CA TYR A 89 -1.75 -4.15 14.01
C TYR A 89 -3.20 -3.78 14.37
N MET A 90 -3.50 -2.49 14.52
CA MET A 90 -4.88 -2.01 14.69
C MET A 90 -5.70 -2.31 13.44
N ARG A 91 -5.17 -2.01 12.25
CA ARG A 91 -5.85 -2.31 10.98
C ARG A 91 -6.03 -3.81 10.77
N THR A 92 -5.08 -4.63 11.21
CA THR A 92 -5.21 -6.10 11.23
C THR A 92 -6.36 -6.56 12.11
N ARG A 93 -6.51 -6.00 13.34
CA ARG A 93 -7.65 -6.32 14.23
C ARG A 93 -8.97 -5.99 13.56
N MET A 94 -9.08 -4.80 12.96
CA MET A 94 -10.30 -4.39 12.27
C MET A 94 -10.61 -5.30 11.09
N ALA A 95 -9.63 -5.67 10.27
CA ALA A 95 -9.83 -6.54 9.10
C ALA A 95 -10.22 -7.98 9.49
N LEU A 96 -9.59 -8.55 10.52
CA LEU A 96 -9.97 -9.86 11.06
C LEU A 96 -11.39 -9.83 11.64
N SER A 97 -11.78 -8.74 12.32
CA SER A 97 -13.16 -8.54 12.77
C SER A 97 -14.14 -8.39 11.63
N GLY A 98 -13.70 -7.85 10.52
CA GLY A 98 -14.50 -7.65 9.31
C GLY A 98 -14.58 -8.86 8.40
N GLY A 99 -14.06 -10.04 8.84
CA GLY A 99 -14.23 -11.31 8.13
C GLY A 99 -13.03 -11.80 7.33
N ALA A 100 -11.86 -11.15 7.39
CA ALA A 100 -10.61 -11.70 6.88
C ALA A 100 -10.10 -12.82 7.80
N ASP A 101 -9.40 -13.82 7.24
CA ASP A 101 -8.87 -14.95 8.01
C ASP A 101 -7.38 -14.85 8.26
N LEU A 102 -6.63 -14.26 7.33
CA LEU A 102 -5.19 -14.11 7.41
C LEU A 102 -4.78 -12.75 6.85
N ILE A 103 -3.96 -12.01 7.60
CA ILE A 103 -3.38 -10.73 7.17
C ILE A 103 -1.87 -10.88 7.05
N ILE A 104 -1.37 -10.60 5.86
CA ILE A 104 0.05 -10.62 5.51
C ILE A 104 0.49 -9.18 5.22
N GLU A 105 1.65 -8.78 5.74
CA GLU A 105 2.24 -7.47 5.47
C GLU A 105 2.87 -7.42 4.08
N MET A 106 2.55 -6.42 3.30
CA MET A 106 3.29 -6.07 2.09
C MET A 106 4.55 -5.31 2.49
N PRO A 107 5.75 -5.70 2.03
CA PRO A 107 6.97 -4.97 2.36
C PRO A 107 6.90 -3.50 1.98
N ALA A 108 7.37 -2.63 2.87
CA ALA A 108 7.15 -1.18 2.82
C ALA A 108 7.63 -0.54 1.50
N ILE A 109 8.73 -1.05 0.93
CA ILE A 109 9.27 -0.55 -0.34
C ILE A 109 8.31 -0.76 -1.52
N TYR A 110 7.51 -1.82 -1.51
CA TYR A 110 6.47 -2.09 -2.50
C TYR A 110 5.15 -1.42 -2.13
N ALA A 111 4.81 -1.42 -0.84
CA ALA A 111 3.59 -0.81 -0.34
C ALA A 111 3.51 0.70 -0.61
N THR A 112 4.66 1.38 -0.71
CA THR A 112 4.76 2.82 -0.97
C THR A 112 5.21 3.16 -2.39
N ALA A 113 5.23 2.19 -3.30
CA ALA A 113 5.67 2.36 -4.68
C ALA A 113 4.51 2.70 -5.66
N SER A 114 4.78 2.69 -6.96
CA SER A 114 3.75 2.85 -8.00
C SER A 114 2.78 1.65 -8.00
N ALA A 115 1.63 1.82 -8.68
CA ALA A 115 0.64 0.74 -8.79
C ALA A 115 1.23 -0.56 -9.37
N GLU A 116 2.18 -0.47 -10.31
CA GLU A 116 2.85 -1.62 -10.89
C GLU A 116 3.65 -2.42 -9.85
N TYR A 117 4.50 -1.76 -9.05
CA TYR A 117 5.27 -2.44 -8.00
C TYR A 117 4.37 -2.98 -6.88
N PHE A 118 3.37 -2.20 -6.49
CA PHE A 118 2.38 -2.59 -5.49
C PHE A 118 1.63 -3.86 -5.92
N ALA A 119 1.14 -3.89 -7.16
CA ALA A 119 0.45 -5.04 -7.73
C ALA A 119 1.37 -6.25 -7.88
N THR A 120 2.57 -6.05 -8.42
CA THR A 120 3.56 -7.12 -8.60
C THR A 120 3.91 -7.79 -7.29
N ALA A 121 4.12 -7.02 -6.22
CA ALA A 121 4.43 -7.57 -4.91
C ALA A 121 3.22 -8.28 -4.28
N GLY A 122 2.04 -7.67 -4.34
CA GLY A 122 0.83 -8.28 -3.78
C GLY A 122 0.47 -9.60 -4.45
N ILE A 123 0.49 -9.63 -5.79
CA ILE A 123 0.28 -10.87 -6.57
C ILE A 123 1.40 -11.86 -6.32
N GLY A 124 2.66 -11.39 -6.27
CA GLY A 124 3.81 -12.25 -5.99
C GLY A 124 3.71 -12.96 -4.64
N ILE A 125 3.23 -12.29 -3.59
CA ILE A 125 2.98 -12.91 -2.29
C ILE A 125 1.87 -13.95 -2.42
N LEU A 126 0.69 -13.57 -2.95
CA LEU A 126 -0.46 -14.47 -3.05
C LEU A 126 -0.14 -15.73 -3.86
N ASP A 127 0.54 -15.58 -4.99
CA ASP A 127 0.94 -16.67 -5.87
C ASP A 127 1.92 -17.65 -5.19
N GLN A 128 2.93 -17.09 -4.49
CA GLN A 128 3.95 -17.89 -3.79
C GLN A 128 3.44 -18.54 -2.49
N LEU A 129 2.28 -18.16 -1.96
CA LEU A 129 1.63 -18.94 -0.87
C LEU A 129 1.21 -20.34 -1.34
N GLY A 130 1.07 -20.54 -2.65
CA GLY A 130 0.80 -21.85 -3.26
C GLY A 130 -0.59 -22.43 -2.99
N CYS A 131 -1.50 -21.66 -2.36
CA CYS A 131 -2.83 -22.13 -1.98
C CYS A 131 -3.97 -21.19 -2.37
N VAL A 132 -3.68 -20.05 -3.01
CA VAL A 132 -4.70 -19.04 -3.37
C VAL A 132 -5.30 -19.40 -4.73
N ASP A 133 -6.64 -19.47 -4.80
CA ASP A 133 -7.38 -19.82 -6.03
C ASP A 133 -7.92 -18.60 -6.76
N TYR A 134 -8.29 -17.56 -6.00
CA TYR A 134 -8.93 -16.36 -6.54
C TYR A 134 -8.22 -15.10 -6.08
N LEU A 135 -8.13 -14.10 -6.96
CA LEU A 135 -7.79 -12.73 -6.62
C LEU A 135 -9.05 -11.87 -6.71
N SER A 136 -9.47 -11.29 -5.60
CA SER A 136 -10.62 -10.39 -5.56
C SER A 136 -10.20 -8.94 -5.45
N PHE A 137 -10.78 -8.07 -6.29
CA PHE A 137 -10.60 -6.62 -6.22
C PHE A 137 -11.85 -5.87 -6.62
N GLY A 138 -11.96 -4.61 -6.19
CA GLY A 138 -13.13 -3.77 -6.45
C GLY A 138 -13.02 -3.00 -7.75
N SER A 139 -14.14 -2.85 -8.47
CA SER A 139 -14.27 -1.99 -9.64
C SER A 139 -15.57 -1.18 -9.56
N GLU A 140 -15.57 0.02 -10.11
CA GLU A 140 -16.75 0.88 -10.19
C GLU A 140 -17.78 0.32 -11.19
N TRP A 141 -17.32 -0.14 -12.34
CA TRP A 141 -18.19 -0.61 -13.43
C TRP A 141 -17.56 -1.67 -14.36
N ALA A 142 -16.21 -1.77 -14.43
CA ALA A 142 -15.56 -2.70 -15.35
C ALA A 142 -15.60 -4.15 -14.86
N GLU A 143 -15.62 -5.08 -15.80
CA GLU A 143 -15.59 -6.53 -15.58
C GLU A 143 -14.20 -7.11 -15.86
N VAL A 144 -13.99 -8.40 -15.55
CA VAL A 144 -12.69 -9.09 -15.73
C VAL A 144 -12.19 -9.02 -17.17
N GLU A 145 -13.10 -9.12 -18.13
CA GLU A 145 -12.81 -9.10 -19.56
C GLU A 145 -12.20 -7.77 -19.99
N ASP A 146 -12.72 -6.64 -19.47
CA ASP A 146 -12.18 -5.31 -19.75
C ASP A 146 -10.73 -5.21 -19.27
N PHE A 147 -10.48 -5.60 -18.00
CA PHE A 147 -9.13 -5.61 -17.45
C PHE A 147 -8.18 -6.51 -18.24
N SER A 148 -8.66 -7.67 -18.70
CA SER A 148 -7.86 -8.61 -19.47
C SER A 148 -7.48 -8.08 -20.84
N ALA A 149 -8.40 -7.40 -21.52
CA ALA A 149 -8.17 -6.76 -22.81
C ALA A 149 -7.09 -5.67 -22.72
N TYR A 150 -7.25 -4.75 -21.76
CA TYR A 150 -6.24 -3.71 -21.49
C TYR A 150 -4.89 -4.29 -21.09
N ALA A 151 -4.88 -5.30 -20.21
CA ALA A 151 -3.66 -5.92 -19.74
C ALA A 151 -2.88 -6.57 -20.88
N THR A 152 -3.56 -7.29 -21.78
CA THR A 152 -2.94 -7.89 -22.96
C THR A 152 -2.35 -6.80 -23.87
N LEU A 153 -3.14 -5.77 -24.21
CA LEU A 153 -2.67 -4.67 -25.05
C LEU A 153 -1.42 -3.99 -24.48
N PHE A 154 -1.39 -3.73 -23.17
CA PHE A 154 -0.27 -3.04 -22.52
C PHE A 154 0.94 -3.94 -22.18
N LEU A 155 0.80 -5.25 -22.29
CA LEU A 155 1.92 -6.18 -22.18
C LEU A 155 2.56 -6.47 -23.53
N GLU A 156 1.75 -6.56 -24.58
CA GLU A 156 2.20 -6.88 -25.94
C GLU A 156 2.67 -5.66 -26.72
N GLU A 157 2.05 -4.50 -26.46
CA GLU A 157 2.33 -3.22 -27.14
C GLU A 157 2.55 -3.39 -28.66
N PRO A 158 1.51 -3.83 -29.42
CA PRO A 158 1.64 -4.04 -30.86
C PRO A 158 2.08 -2.76 -31.58
N GLU A 159 2.69 -2.89 -32.76
CA GLU A 159 3.26 -1.75 -33.50
C GLU A 159 2.24 -0.63 -33.76
N GLU A 160 1.01 -0.98 -34.07
CA GLU A 160 -0.09 -0.02 -34.26
C GLU A 160 -0.34 0.81 -33.00
N TYR A 161 -0.34 0.17 -31.80
CA TYR A 161 -0.44 0.85 -30.52
C TYR A 161 0.71 1.86 -30.32
N LYS A 162 1.95 1.43 -30.57
CA LYS A 162 3.14 2.28 -30.43
C LYS A 162 3.11 3.48 -31.36
N GLN A 163 2.65 3.30 -32.60
CA GLN A 163 2.53 4.38 -33.58
C GLN A 163 1.52 5.43 -33.11
N ILE A 164 0.31 5.03 -32.71
CA ILE A 164 -0.72 5.95 -32.20
C ILE A 164 -0.23 6.67 -30.94
N LEU A 165 0.38 5.93 -30.00
CA LEU A 165 0.94 6.50 -28.78
C LEU A 165 1.98 7.59 -29.07
N GLN A 166 2.94 7.32 -29.96
CA GLN A 166 3.96 8.28 -30.35
C GLN A 166 3.39 9.50 -31.06
N GLU A 167 2.42 9.32 -31.95
CA GLU A 167 1.71 10.41 -32.63
C GLU A 167 1.07 11.36 -31.61
N LYS A 168 0.36 10.81 -30.61
CA LYS A 168 -0.32 11.61 -29.59
C LYS A 168 0.65 12.31 -28.64
N LEU A 169 1.78 11.68 -28.31
CA LEU A 169 2.84 12.33 -27.55
C LEU A 169 3.47 13.49 -28.32
N LYS A 170 3.76 13.32 -29.62
CA LYS A 170 4.26 14.39 -30.50
C LYS A 170 3.26 15.55 -30.64
N SER A 171 1.96 15.29 -30.56
CA SER A 171 0.91 16.32 -30.55
C SER A 171 0.77 17.08 -29.21
N GLY A 172 1.65 16.80 -28.22
CA GLY A 172 1.68 17.49 -26.93
C GLY A 172 0.73 16.93 -25.88
N LYS A 173 0.12 15.75 -26.09
CA LYS A 173 -0.66 15.08 -25.05
C LYS A 173 0.24 14.52 -23.96
N SER A 174 -0.27 14.48 -22.74
CA SER A 174 0.40 13.79 -21.64
C SER A 174 0.46 12.26 -21.90
N PHE A 175 1.42 11.56 -21.31
CA PHE A 175 1.52 10.11 -21.49
C PHE A 175 0.23 9.36 -21.11
N PRO A 176 -0.46 9.64 -19.97
CA PRO A 176 -1.74 9.00 -19.66
C PRO A 176 -2.82 9.22 -20.72
N GLU A 177 -2.93 10.45 -21.26
CA GLU A 177 -3.90 10.77 -22.30
C GLU A 177 -3.57 10.08 -23.63
N ALA A 178 -2.29 10.11 -24.05
CA ALA A 178 -1.84 9.46 -25.26
C ALA A 178 -2.04 7.94 -25.21
N ARG A 179 -1.74 7.33 -24.06
CA ARG A 179 -1.95 5.92 -23.77
C ARG A 179 -3.43 5.52 -23.82
N ALA A 180 -4.30 6.32 -23.19
CA ALA A 180 -5.73 6.09 -23.21
C ALA A 180 -6.30 6.22 -24.64
N PHE A 181 -5.84 7.20 -25.40
CA PHE A 181 -6.24 7.37 -26.78
C PHE A 181 -5.83 6.18 -27.67
N ALA A 182 -4.57 5.72 -27.55
CA ALA A 182 -4.08 4.58 -28.31
C ALA A 182 -4.86 3.29 -27.96
N ALA A 183 -5.12 3.05 -26.67
CA ALA A 183 -5.91 1.90 -26.22
C ALA A 183 -7.36 1.96 -26.73
N GLY A 184 -7.99 3.13 -26.69
CA GLY A 184 -9.37 3.30 -27.15
C GLY A 184 -9.55 3.05 -28.63
N ASN A 185 -8.55 3.42 -29.45
CA ASN A 185 -8.59 3.13 -30.86
C ASN A 185 -8.57 1.63 -31.19
N LEU A 186 -7.79 0.85 -30.43
CA LEU A 186 -7.61 -0.57 -30.70
C LEU A 186 -8.66 -1.46 -30.05
N LEU A 187 -9.14 -1.07 -28.85
CA LEU A 187 -10.08 -1.91 -28.08
C LEU A 187 -11.55 -1.56 -28.30
N PHE A 188 -11.86 -0.34 -28.79
CA PHE A 188 -13.25 0.15 -28.86
C PHE A 188 -13.59 0.83 -30.16
N ASP A 189 -13.14 0.31 -31.29
CA ASP A 189 -13.47 0.81 -32.63
C ASP A 189 -13.36 2.34 -32.75
N SER A 190 -12.21 2.88 -32.36
CA SER A 190 -11.90 4.32 -32.36
C SER A 190 -12.76 5.19 -31.42
N LYS A 191 -13.19 4.63 -30.29
CA LYS A 191 -13.86 5.38 -29.19
C LYS A 191 -12.94 5.60 -28.01
N PRO A 192 -11.99 6.56 -28.08
CA PRO A 192 -10.98 6.79 -27.04
C PRO A 192 -11.58 7.20 -25.69
N GLU A 193 -12.82 7.76 -25.69
CA GLU A 193 -13.50 8.23 -24.48
C GLU A 193 -13.69 7.10 -23.47
N LYS A 194 -14.02 5.88 -23.92
CA LYS A 194 -14.19 4.71 -23.05
C LYS A 194 -12.89 4.33 -22.34
N ALA A 195 -11.77 4.40 -23.06
CA ALA A 195 -10.46 4.11 -22.48
C ALA A 195 -10.01 5.22 -21.52
N ILE A 196 -10.32 6.47 -21.83
CA ILE A 196 -10.07 7.61 -20.94
C ILE A 196 -10.86 7.45 -19.64
N GLU A 197 -12.13 7.07 -19.71
CA GLU A 197 -12.98 6.83 -18.55
C GLU A 197 -12.43 5.66 -17.71
N PHE A 198 -12.09 4.53 -18.35
CA PHE A 198 -11.50 3.38 -17.66
C PHE A 198 -10.21 3.75 -16.92
N LEU A 199 -9.29 4.44 -17.57
CA LEU A 199 -7.97 4.76 -17.01
C LEU A 199 -7.96 5.98 -16.06
N LYS A 200 -9.09 6.68 -15.88
CA LYS A 200 -9.26 7.72 -14.85
C LYS A 200 -9.56 7.13 -13.46
N GLU A 201 -10.13 5.94 -13.40
CA GLU A 201 -10.52 5.33 -12.12
C GLU A 201 -9.33 4.69 -11.42
N PRO A 202 -8.95 5.13 -10.21
CA PRO A 202 -7.78 4.58 -9.50
C PRO A 202 -7.88 3.08 -9.22
N ASN A 203 -9.09 2.57 -8.96
CA ASN A 203 -9.28 1.13 -8.73
C ASN A 203 -9.13 0.33 -10.02
N HIS A 204 -9.49 0.90 -11.18
CA HIS A 204 -9.25 0.28 -12.48
C HIS A 204 -7.74 0.22 -12.80
N ILE A 205 -6.98 1.27 -12.48
CA ILE A 205 -5.52 1.25 -12.64
C ILE A 205 -4.90 0.11 -11.80
N LEU A 206 -5.30 -0.03 -10.54
CA LEU A 206 -4.82 -1.12 -9.69
C LEU A 206 -5.25 -2.49 -10.21
N GLY A 207 -6.53 -2.66 -10.57
CA GLY A 207 -7.06 -3.89 -11.15
C GLY A 207 -6.30 -4.30 -12.42
N LEU A 208 -6.03 -3.35 -13.30
CA LEU A 208 -5.22 -3.54 -14.49
C LEU A 208 -3.81 -4.04 -14.17
N GLU A 209 -3.13 -3.42 -13.21
CA GLU A 209 -1.79 -3.84 -12.80
C GLU A 209 -1.81 -5.24 -12.14
N TYR A 210 -2.89 -5.60 -11.41
CA TYR A 210 -3.07 -6.96 -10.89
C TYR A 210 -3.17 -8.00 -12.03
N ILE A 211 -3.98 -7.73 -13.05
CA ILE A 211 -4.12 -8.66 -14.19
C ILE A 211 -2.80 -8.76 -14.97
N LYS A 212 -2.08 -7.66 -15.17
CA LYS A 212 -0.74 -7.67 -15.78
C LYS A 212 0.23 -8.53 -14.97
N ALA A 213 0.23 -8.39 -13.64
CA ALA A 213 1.10 -9.17 -12.77
C ALA A 213 0.77 -10.67 -12.81
N LEU A 214 -0.53 -11.04 -12.80
CA LEU A 214 -0.96 -12.44 -12.98
C LEU A 214 -0.48 -13.02 -14.32
N LYS A 215 -0.65 -12.27 -15.42
CA LYS A 215 -0.21 -12.71 -16.77
C LYS A 215 1.31 -12.88 -16.85
N ARG A 216 2.10 -11.89 -16.37
CA ARG A 216 3.58 -11.98 -16.35
C ARG A 216 4.10 -13.20 -15.59
N ARG A 217 3.42 -13.59 -14.52
CA ARG A 217 3.80 -14.74 -13.69
C ARG A 217 3.24 -16.08 -14.18
N ASN A 218 2.41 -16.07 -15.21
CA ASN A 218 1.63 -17.25 -15.62
C ASN A 218 0.88 -17.87 -14.42
N SER A 219 0.34 -17.02 -13.53
CA SER A 219 -0.32 -17.44 -12.32
C SER A 219 -1.63 -18.15 -12.61
N LEU A 220 -1.94 -19.18 -11.83
CA LEU A 220 -3.21 -19.90 -11.91
C LEU A 220 -4.33 -19.25 -11.11
N ILE A 221 -4.05 -18.17 -10.39
CA ILE A 221 -5.03 -17.42 -9.60
C ILE A 221 -6.04 -16.76 -10.54
N LYS A 222 -7.34 -17.03 -10.30
CA LYS A 222 -8.43 -16.50 -11.11
C LYS A 222 -8.89 -15.14 -10.61
N PRO A 223 -8.89 -14.08 -11.43
CA PRO A 223 -9.38 -12.78 -11.01
C PRO A 223 -10.90 -12.77 -10.86
N VAL A 224 -11.38 -12.07 -9.84
CA VAL A 224 -12.82 -11.87 -9.55
C VAL A 224 -13.03 -10.41 -9.20
N VAL A 225 -13.87 -9.75 -9.97
CA VAL A 225 -14.21 -8.33 -9.75
C VAL A 225 -15.46 -8.24 -8.88
N ILE A 226 -15.41 -7.42 -7.84
CA ILE A 226 -16.56 -7.07 -7.01
C ILE A 226 -16.97 -5.64 -7.33
N LYS A 227 -18.24 -5.47 -7.73
CA LYS A 227 -18.79 -4.14 -7.97
C LYS A 227 -18.84 -3.35 -6.65
N ARG A 228 -18.22 -2.18 -6.65
CA ARG A 228 -18.21 -1.30 -5.47
C ARG A 228 -19.62 -0.75 -5.22
N LYS A 229 -19.98 -0.70 -3.94
CA LYS A 229 -21.18 0.00 -3.48
C LYS A 229 -20.76 1.31 -2.82
N GLY A 230 -21.45 2.40 -3.12
CA GLY A 230 -21.20 3.72 -2.54
C GLY A 230 -20.83 4.76 -3.57
N ASN A 231 -20.54 5.97 -3.10
CA ASN A 231 -20.26 7.12 -3.92
C ASN A 231 -18.97 6.98 -4.73
N HIS A 232 -18.93 7.65 -5.88
CA HIS A 232 -17.74 7.75 -6.71
C HIS A 232 -16.55 8.25 -5.87
N TYR A 233 -15.34 7.83 -6.24
CA TYR A 233 -14.08 8.10 -5.57
C TYR A 233 -13.84 9.58 -5.17
N HIS A 234 -14.48 10.52 -5.84
CA HIS A 234 -14.33 11.97 -5.67
C HIS A 234 -15.30 12.60 -4.65
N GLU A 235 -16.20 11.86 -4.04
CA GLU A 235 -17.08 12.44 -3.03
C GLU A 235 -16.41 12.46 -1.64
N ASN A 236 -16.10 13.67 -1.18
CA ASN A 236 -15.42 13.95 0.09
C ASN A 236 -16.38 14.02 1.29
N LYS A 237 -17.66 13.61 1.14
CA LYS A 237 -18.64 13.66 2.23
C LYS A 237 -18.90 12.27 2.78
N LEU A 238 -19.05 12.20 4.11
CA LEU A 238 -19.52 11.00 4.78
C LEU A 238 -20.98 10.73 4.36
N THR A 239 -21.23 9.51 3.90
CA THR A 239 -22.58 9.02 3.59
C THR A 239 -23.02 7.99 4.61
N GLU A 240 -24.33 7.78 4.74
CA GLU A 240 -24.86 6.91 5.79
C GLU A 240 -24.42 5.45 5.71
N ASN A 241 -24.05 4.94 4.51
CA ASN A 241 -23.80 3.51 4.36
C ASN A 241 -22.39 3.12 3.84
N TYR A 242 -21.79 3.87 2.90
CA TYR A 242 -20.50 3.49 2.29
C TYR A 242 -19.63 4.71 2.01
N SER A 243 -18.99 5.24 3.06
CA SER A 243 -18.01 6.33 2.90
C SER A 243 -16.68 5.82 2.40
N SER A 244 -15.98 6.62 1.60
CA SER A 244 -14.61 6.30 1.17
C SER A 244 -13.61 6.42 2.34
N ALA A 245 -12.52 5.66 2.31
CA ALA A 245 -11.45 5.80 3.30
C ALA A 245 -10.88 7.24 3.35
N THR A 246 -10.86 7.93 2.21
CA THR A 246 -10.42 9.34 2.13
C THR A 246 -11.37 10.26 2.87
N ALA A 247 -12.69 10.13 2.65
CA ALA A 247 -13.68 10.92 3.37
C ALA A 247 -13.62 10.69 4.88
N ILE A 248 -13.44 9.43 5.31
CA ILE A 248 -13.27 9.09 6.73
C ILE A 248 -12.02 9.78 7.31
N ARG A 249 -10.87 9.71 6.64
CA ARG A 249 -9.63 10.36 7.11
C ARG A 249 -9.74 11.88 7.17
N GLN A 250 -10.33 12.51 6.15
CA GLN A 250 -10.53 13.96 6.12
C GLN A 250 -11.38 14.43 7.29
N GLU A 251 -12.48 13.73 7.57
CA GLU A 251 -13.33 14.05 8.69
C GLU A 251 -12.64 13.82 10.05
N MET A 252 -11.85 12.73 10.19
CA MET A 252 -11.04 12.49 11.38
C MET A 252 -10.01 13.59 11.60
N TYR A 253 -9.32 14.07 10.55
CA TYR A 253 -8.36 15.17 10.66
C TYR A 253 -9.04 16.50 10.98
N HIS A 254 -10.19 16.78 10.37
CA HIS A 254 -11.00 17.96 10.70
C HIS A 254 -11.40 17.97 12.18
N PHE A 255 -11.90 16.83 12.65
CA PHE A 255 -12.24 16.61 14.04
C PHE A 255 -11.02 16.83 14.96
N TYR A 256 -9.88 16.22 14.67
CA TYR A 256 -8.66 16.36 15.45
C TYR A 256 -8.18 17.81 15.55
N ARG A 257 -8.15 18.55 14.44
CA ARG A 257 -7.76 19.96 14.41
C ARG A 257 -8.69 20.84 15.27
N ASN A 258 -9.98 20.62 15.21
CA ASN A 258 -10.97 21.35 16.00
C ASN A 258 -10.89 20.99 17.49
N PHE A 259 -10.68 19.73 17.81
CA PHE A 259 -10.53 19.26 19.18
C PHE A 259 -9.25 19.81 19.83
N SER A 260 -8.13 19.75 19.15
CA SER A 260 -6.83 20.24 19.66
C SER A 260 -6.81 21.75 19.87
N ARG A 261 -7.54 22.53 19.05
CA ARG A 261 -7.67 23.98 19.21
C ARG A 261 -8.53 24.39 20.40
N LYS A 262 -9.58 23.63 20.71
CA LYS A 262 -10.52 23.94 21.80
C LYS A 262 -10.04 23.49 23.19
N ASN A 263 -9.03 22.59 23.27
CA ASN A 263 -8.54 22.03 24.53
C ASN A 263 -7.01 22.11 24.64
N PRO A 264 -6.43 23.32 24.92
CA PRO A 264 -5.01 23.47 25.13
C PRO A 264 -4.47 22.71 26.37
N TYR A 265 -5.36 22.25 27.28
CA TYR A 265 -5.02 21.46 28.47
C TYR A 265 -4.92 19.94 28.25
N ASN A 266 -5.00 19.46 27.03
CA ASN A 266 -4.82 18.03 26.72
C ASN A 266 -3.40 17.47 27.06
N THR A 267 -2.44 18.35 27.37
CA THR A 267 -1.15 17.98 27.94
C THR A 267 -1.26 17.36 29.33
N GLU A 268 -2.30 17.65 30.12
CA GLU A 268 -2.48 17.05 31.47
C GLU A 268 -3.05 15.65 31.41
N ILE A 269 -3.90 15.31 30.43
CA ILE A 269 -4.43 13.93 30.27
C ILE A 269 -3.31 12.99 29.83
N CYS A 270 -2.35 13.47 29.03
CA CYS A 270 -1.18 12.70 28.61
C CYS A 270 -0.14 12.53 29.73
N ASN A 271 -0.05 13.46 30.70
CA ASN A 271 0.97 13.43 31.76
C ASN A 271 0.56 12.64 33.00
N SER A 272 -0.71 12.28 33.18
CA SER A 272 -1.11 11.40 34.29
C SER A 272 -0.83 9.93 33.96
N GLY A 273 0.43 9.52 33.99
CA GLY A 273 0.93 8.16 33.75
C GLY A 273 0.41 7.07 34.71
N LYS A 274 -0.87 7.11 35.08
CA LYS A 274 -1.55 6.12 35.91
C LYS A 274 -2.66 5.41 35.12
N TYR A 275 -2.25 4.63 34.12
CA TYR A 275 -3.15 3.64 33.53
C TYR A 275 -2.65 2.23 33.83
N GLY A 276 -3.02 1.76 35.02
CA GLY A 276 -2.99 0.35 35.37
C GLY A 276 -4.09 -0.42 34.65
N ASN A 277 -3.77 -1.61 34.25
CA ASN A 277 -4.60 -2.67 33.67
C ASN A 277 -5.96 -2.83 34.41
N THR A 278 -7.04 -2.23 33.88
CA THR A 278 -8.42 -2.56 34.31
C THR A 278 -9.38 -2.52 33.11
N GLY A 279 -9.42 -3.64 32.42
CA GLY A 279 -10.13 -3.81 31.14
C GLY A 279 -11.67 -3.76 31.16
N LYS A 280 -12.34 -3.32 32.22
CA LYS A 280 -13.81 -3.19 32.27
C LYS A 280 -14.31 -1.75 32.46
N ASN A 281 -13.48 -0.80 32.86
CA ASN A 281 -13.89 0.58 33.12
C ASN A 281 -13.52 1.57 32.00
N THR A 282 -12.69 1.18 31.06
CA THR A 282 -12.23 2.02 29.94
C THR A 282 -13.37 2.35 28.98
N ASN A 283 -14.22 1.38 28.61
CA ASN A 283 -15.33 1.60 27.68
C ASN A 283 -16.34 2.65 28.19
N ASN A 284 -16.61 2.66 29.50
CA ASN A 284 -17.51 3.67 30.06
C ASN A 284 -16.86 5.04 30.20
N ARG A 285 -15.55 5.11 30.40
CA ARG A 285 -14.80 6.37 30.54
C ARG A 285 -14.58 7.05 29.17
N VAL A 286 -14.24 6.30 28.15
CA VAL A 286 -14.18 6.81 26.76
C VAL A 286 -15.56 7.22 26.29
N ARG A 287 -16.58 6.42 26.55
CA ARG A 287 -17.98 6.77 26.30
C ARG A 287 -18.41 8.02 27.06
N ASN A 288 -17.93 8.24 28.28
CA ASN A 288 -18.20 9.43 29.07
C ASN A 288 -17.39 10.65 28.63
N ILE A 289 -16.11 10.51 28.27
CA ILE A 289 -15.32 11.59 27.65
C ILE A 289 -15.96 11.95 26.30
N TYR A 290 -16.29 10.95 25.51
CA TYR A 290 -17.00 11.05 24.27
C TYR A 290 -18.36 11.75 24.47
N ASN A 291 -19.20 11.32 25.41
CA ASN A 291 -20.50 11.92 25.68
C ASN A 291 -20.42 13.33 26.32
N ASN A 292 -19.47 13.59 27.21
CA ASN A 292 -19.35 14.89 27.89
C ASN A 292 -18.71 15.97 27.02
N THR A 293 -17.76 15.60 26.15
CA THR A 293 -17.12 16.52 25.22
C THR A 293 -18.02 16.79 24.01
N TYR A 294 -18.91 15.85 23.66
CA TYR A 294 -19.71 15.81 22.43
C TYR A 294 -21.20 16.09 22.60
N ASN A 295 -21.71 16.29 23.81
CA ASN A 295 -23.12 16.65 24.01
C ASN A 295 -23.51 17.99 23.33
N LYS A 296 -22.56 18.73 22.77
CA LYS A 296 -22.85 19.94 21.98
C LYS A 296 -22.62 19.78 20.46
N GLU A 297 -21.92 18.72 19.99
CA GLU A 297 -21.70 18.46 18.57
C GLU A 297 -21.94 16.95 18.28
N LYS A 298 -23.20 16.53 18.36
CA LYS A 298 -23.62 15.11 18.32
C LYS A 298 -23.38 14.38 16.98
N GLU A 299 -23.00 15.05 15.91
CA GLU A 299 -23.05 14.50 14.55
C GLU A 299 -21.80 13.73 14.11
N ALA A 300 -20.60 14.20 14.41
CA ALA A 300 -19.35 13.60 13.90
C ALA A 300 -19.08 12.16 14.41
N PRO A 301 -19.28 11.84 15.70
CA PRO A 301 -19.07 10.50 16.22
C PRO A 301 -20.02 9.45 15.67
N GLN A 302 -21.30 9.79 15.47
CA GLN A 302 -22.27 8.88 14.86
C GLN A 302 -21.94 8.57 13.39
N ALA A 303 -21.35 9.55 12.68
CA ALA A 303 -20.92 9.36 11.31
C ALA A 303 -19.74 8.36 11.23
N PHE A 304 -18.78 8.39 12.18
CA PHE A 304 -17.71 7.39 12.25
C PHE A 304 -18.24 5.99 12.59
N GLU A 305 -19.14 5.88 13.54
CA GLU A 305 -19.81 4.61 13.89
C GLU A 305 -20.54 4.01 12.70
N LYS A 306 -21.19 4.86 11.91
CA LYS A 306 -21.87 4.42 10.69
C LYS A 306 -20.93 3.98 9.58
N ALA A 307 -19.76 4.59 9.46
CA ALA A 307 -18.78 4.31 8.39
C ALA A 307 -17.84 3.17 8.72
N LEU A 308 -17.40 3.05 9.97
CA LEU A 308 -16.47 2.02 10.45
C LEU A 308 -17.21 0.71 10.78
N CYS A 309 -16.46 -0.36 10.91
CA CYS A 309 -16.97 -1.69 11.26
C CYS A 309 -15.92 -2.50 12.02
N GLY A 310 -16.36 -3.63 12.57
CA GLY A 310 -15.50 -4.49 13.34
C GLY A 310 -15.09 -3.87 14.69
N GLU A 311 -13.85 -4.10 15.11
CA GLU A 311 -13.29 -3.52 16.35
C GLU A 311 -12.85 -2.06 16.16
N TYR A 312 -13.73 -1.17 15.78
CA TYR A 312 -13.40 0.25 15.53
C TYR A 312 -13.22 1.08 16.81
N LEU A 313 -13.80 0.67 17.95
CA LEU A 313 -13.70 1.44 19.20
C LEU A 313 -12.25 1.61 19.67
N PRO A 314 -11.39 0.57 19.74
CA PRO A 314 -9.98 0.75 20.08
C PRO A 314 -9.22 1.64 19.08
N PHE A 315 -9.65 1.66 17.81
CA PHE A 315 -9.09 2.57 16.81
C PHE A 315 -9.44 4.03 17.12
N ILE A 316 -10.71 4.32 17.44
CA ILE A 316 -11.14 5.67 17.84
C ILE A 316 -10.46 6.11 19.15
N GLU A 317 -10.34 5.21 20.13
CA GLU A 317 -9.59 5.47 21.36
C GLU A 317 -8.15 5.85 21.09
N GLY A 318 -7.45 5.07 20.28
CA GLY A 318 -6.07 5.34 19.86
C GLY A 318 -5.95 6.70 19.17
N PHE A 319 -6.88 7.01 18.28
CA PHE A 319 -6.91 8.30 17.60
C PHE A 319 -7.11 9.48 18.56
N LEU A 320 -8.04 9.39 19.50
CA LEU A 320 -8.27 10.41 20.54
C LEU A 320 -7.08 10.58 21.50
N GLN A 321 -6.27 9.54 21.67
CA GLN A 321 -5.03 9.56 22.43
C GLN A 321 -3.79 10.01 21.61
N ASN A 322 -3.98 10.59 20.44
CA ASN A 322 -2.91 10.98 19.51
C ASN A 322 -2.00 9.83 19.05
N ASN A 323 -2.47 8.58 19.10
CA ASN A 323 -1.71 7.40 18.70
C ASN A 323 -1.84 7.15 17.18
N PHE A 324 -1.45 8.13 16.38
CA PHE A 324 -1.45 8.08 14.91
C PHE A 324 -0.36 9.00 14.36
N VAL A 325 -0.04 8.85 13.07
CA VAL A 325 0.97 9.65 12.36
C VAL A 325 0.35 10.32 11.15
N ILE A 326 0.70 11.58 10.92
CA ILE A 326 0.31 12.37 9.75
C ILE A 326 1.55 12.97 9.09
N TRP A 327 1.41 13.60 7.93
CA TRP A 327 2.53 14.19 7.22
C TRP A 327 3.24 15.29 8.01
N GLU A 328 2.49 16.09 8.75
CA GLU A 328 3.05 17.14 9.62
C GLU A 328 4.03 16.60 10.67
N ASP A 329 3.80 15.38 11.14
CA ASP A 329 4.70 14.68 12.06
C ASP A 329 5.99 14.20 11.37
N LEU A 330 5.96 14.04 10.04
CA LEU A 330 7.09 13.58 9.22
C LEU A 330 7.97 14.76 8.72
N MET A 331 7.43 15.98 8.65
CA MET A 331 8.15 17.14 8.13
C MET A 331 9.50 17.40 8.82
N PRO A 332 9.64 17.32 10.17
CA PRO A 332 10.95 17.50 10.80
C PRO A 332 12.01 16.48 10.35
N TYR A 333 11.59 15.25 9.97
CA TYR A 333 12.51 14.24 9.45
C TYR A 333 12.90 14.50 8.00
N LEU A 334 11.97 15.07 7.21
CA LEU A 334 12.26 15.57 5.87
C LEU A 334 13.26 16.72 5.91
N ASP A 335 13.04 17.72 6.78
CA ASP A 335 13.94 18.85 7.02
C ASP A 335 15.35 18.37 7.38
N TYR A 336 15.43 17.47 8.34
CA TYR A 336 16.72 16.89 8.78
C TYR A 336 17.43 16.16 7.65
N THR A 337 16.67 15.33 6.90
CA THR A 337 17.25 14.60 5.77
C THR A 337 17.72 15.53 4.67
N PHE A 338 16.97 16.57 4.36
CA PHE A 338 17.36 17.56 3.37
C PHE A 338 18.63 18.30 3.77
N LEU A 339 18.72 18.79 4.99
CA LEU A 339 19.92 19.47 5.50
C LEU A 339 21.17 18.61 5.37
N LEU A 340 21.07 17.30 5.61
CA LEU A 340 22.23 16.42 5.57
C LEU A 340 22.51 15.84 4.17
N LYS A 341 21.51 15.67 3.33
CA LYS A 341 21.56 14.83 2.12
C LYS A 341 21.11 15.51 0.84
N ASN A 342 20.93 16.84 0.81
CA ASN A 342 20.41 17.56 -0.36
C ASN A 342 21.16 17.23 -1.67
N LYS A 343 22.50 17.09 -1.61
CA LYS A 343 23.33 16.79 -2.78
C LYS A 343 23.11 15.39 -3.38
N VAL A 344 22.54 14.47 -2.62
CA VAL A 344 22.31 13.07 -3.02
C VAL A 344 20.84 12.68 -3.07
N ILE A 345 19.94 13.68 -3.05
CA ILE A 345 18.50 13.47 -2.99
C ILE A 345 17.97 12.70 -4.21
N GLY A 346 18.63 12.82 -5.35
CA GLY A 346 18.34 12.07 -6.58
C GLY A 346 18.53 10.54 -6.48
N LYS A 347 19.11 10.03 -5.36
CA LYS A 347 19.29 8.59 -5.13
C LYS A 347 18.08 7.92 -4.45
N TYR A 348 17.07 8.68 -4.05
CA TYR A 348 15.89 8.10 -3.43
C TYR A 348 14.96 7.49 -4.47
N PHE A 349 14.25 6.45 -4.07
CA PHE A 349 13.36 5.71 -4.95
C PHE A 349 12.27 6.60 -5.54
N GLY A 350 12.06 6.53 -6.85
CA GLY A 350 11.09 7.35 -7.59
C GLY A 350 11.52 8.79 -7.86
N MET A 351 12.69 9.24 -7.37
CA MET A 351 13.23 10.56 -7.66
C MET A 351 13.93 10.56 -9.02
N ASN A 352 13.56 11.46 -9.92
CA ASN A 352 14.31 11.73 -11.15
C ASN A 352 15.14 13.02 -11.01
N LEU A 353 16.04 13.26 -11.98
CA LEU A 353 16.96 14.39 -11.92
C LEU A 353 16.24 15.75 -11.95
N ASP A 354 15.17 15.89 -12.72
CA ASP A 354 14.43 17.13 -12.85
C ASP A 354 13.67 17.46 -11.56
N LEU A 355 13.01 16.46 -10.97
CA LEU A 355 12.35 16.61 -9.68
C LEU A 355 13.35 16.90 -8.57
N ALA A 356 14.52 16.25 -8.58
CA ALA A 356 15.57 16.51 -7.60
C ALA A 356 16.08 17.96 -7.66
N ARG A 357 16.35 18.47 -8.86
CA ARG A 357 16.74 19.89 -9.06
C ARG A 357 15.64 20.84 -8.62
N ARG A 358 14.39 20.55 -9.01
CA ARG A 358 13.24 21.37 -8.61
C ARG A 358 13.07 21.39 -7.10
N PHE A 359 13.12 20.23 -6.44
CA PHE A 359 13.07 20.11 -5.00
C PHE A 359 14.18 20.90 -4.31
N GLN A 360 15.43 20.80 -4.78
CA GLN A 360 16.57 21.53 -4.25
C GLN A 360 16.44 23.06 -4.36
N ASN A 361 15.76 23.53 -5.41
CA ASN A 361 15.57 24.98 -5.64
C ASN A 361 14.40 25.58 -4.87
N ILE A 362 13.37 24.79 -4.55
CA ILE A 362 12.12 25.28 -3.96
C ILE A 362 12.08 25.00 -2.46
N TYR A 363 12.70 23.89 -2.02
CA TYR A 363 12.54 23.44 -0.65
C TYR A 363 13.25 24.36 0.35
N GLU A 364 12.46 24.86 1.31
CA GLU A 364 12.93 25.60 2.47
C GLU A 364 12.43 24.89 3.74
N PRO A 365 13.31 24.67 4.76
CA PRO A 365 12.88 24.12 6.05
C PRO A 365 11.75 24.95 6.68
N GLY A 366 10.74 24.26 7.21
CA GLY A 366 9.58 24.90 7.84
C GLY A 366 8.39 25.14 6.91
N LEU A 367 8.46 24.75 5.64
CA LEU A 367 7.27 24.71 4.78
C LEU A 367 6.25 23.70 5.34
N SER A 368 4.97 24.02 5.19
CA SER A 368 3.92 23.03 5.44
C SER A 368 3.97 21.93 4.35
N PHE A 369 3.42 20.76 4.65
CA PHE A 369 3.40 19.68 3.67
C PHE A 369 2.58 20.06 2.42
N GLU A 370 1.44 20.71 2.63
CA GLU A 370 0.56 21.17 1.55
C GLU A 370 1.26 22.21 0.65
N ASP A 371 1.92 23.21 1.23
CA ASP A 371 2.68 24.22 0.46
C ASP A 371 3.81 23.60 -0.34
N LEU A 372 4.48 22.58 0.24
CA LEU A 372 5.54 21.84 -0.44
C LEU A 372 4.99 21.08 -1.65
N ILE A 373 3.87 20.36 -1.51
CA ILE A 373 3.24 19.63 -2.61
C ILE A 373 2.81 20.60 -3.72
N GLU A 374 2.17 21.72 -3.37
CA GLU A 374 1.75 22.74 -4.32
C GLU A 374 2.95 23.34 -5.08
N SER A 375 4.02 23.68 -4.37
CA SER A 375 5.23 24.24 -4.97
C SER A 375 5.95 23.24 -5.90
N LEU A 376 5.90 21.95 -5.59
CA LEU A 376 6.49 20.88 -6.40
C LEU A 376 5.59 20.41 -7.53
N HIS A 377 4.31 20.78 -7.52
CA HIS A 377 3.37 20.34 -8.54
C HIS A 377 3.86 20.67 -9.96
N ALA A 378 3.75 19.71 -10.87
CA ALA A 378 4.09 19.86 -12.28
C ALA A 378 3.13 19.04 -13.13
N ARG A 379 2.87 19.50 -14.36
CA ARG A 379 1.92 18.89 -15.29
C ARG A 379 2.19 17.39 -15.56
N GLN A 380 3.43 16.95 -15.39
CA GLN A 380 3.86 15.57 -15.70
C GLN A 380 3.94 14.65 -14.48
N ILE A 381 3.70 15.15 -13.25
CA ILE A 381 3.82 14.36 -12.03
C ILE A 381 2.55 14.50 -11.19
N THR A 382 1.99 13.40 -10.75
CA THR A 382 0.82 13.40 -9.88
C THR A 382 1.18 13.66 -8.43
N ASP A 383 0.27 14.26 -7.65
CA ASP A 383 0.47 14.48 -6.21
C ASP A 383 0.80 13.19 -5.46
N ALA A 384 0.15 12.08 -5.81
CA ALA A 384 0.46 10.78 -5.23
C ALA A 384 1.91 10.33 -5.52
N ALA A 385 2.45 10.63 -6.71
CA ALA A 385 3.84 10.34 -7.03
C ALA A 385 4.79 11.24 -6.23
N LEU A 386 4.49 12.54 -6.10
CA LEU A 386 5.24 13.46 -5.25
C LEU A 386 5.26 13.00 -3.79
N ARG A 387 4.08 12.70 -3.23
CA ARG A 387 3.94 12.19 -1.86
C ARG A 387 4.79 10.95 -1.62
N ARG A 388 4.78 9.98 -2.54
CA ARG A 388 5.63 8.77 -2.44
C ARG A 388 7.11 9.11 -2.43
N VAL A 389 7.58 9.97 -3.32
CA VAL A 389 8.99 10.36 -3.38
C VAL A 389 9.43 11.06 -2.09
N LEU A 390 8.64 12.01 -1.57
CA LEU A 390 8.91 12.66 -0.29
C LEU A 390 8.93 11.66 0.86
N LEU A 391 7.99 10.72 0.87
CA LEU A 391 7.96 9.63 1.85
C LEU A 391 9.22 8.76 1.77
N HIS A 392 9.69 8.42 0.56
CA HIS A 392 10.93 7.65 0.38
C HIS A 392 12.16 8.39 0.89
N ILE A 393 12.19 9.74 0.82
CA ILE A 393 13.26 10.53 1.43
C ILE A 393 13.24 10.38 2.95
N VAL A 394 12.08 10.57 3.58
CA VAL A 394 11.90 10.44 5.03
C VAL A 394 12.26 9.03 5.51
N LEU A 395 11.80 8.01 4.80
CA LEU A 395 12.03 6.60 5.15
C LEU A 395 13.41 6.09 4.72
N HIS A 396 14.25 6.94 4.12
CA HIS A 396 15.55 6.55 3.58
C HIS A 396 15.49 5.35 2.60
N MET A 397 14.44 5.28 1.80
CA MET A 397 14.29 4.28 0.74
C MET A 397 15.03 4.77 -0.50
N LYS A 398 16.19 4.21 -0.75
CA LYS A 398 16.98 4.52 -1.94
C LYS A 398 16.53 3.68 -3.12
N TYR A 399 16.94 4.10 -4.31
CA TYR A 399 16.86 3.25 -5.46
C TYR A 399 17.82 2.06 -5.30
N TYR A 400 17.28 0.86 -5.44
CA TYR A 400 18.04 -0.38 -5.39
C TYR A 400 17.93 -1.07 -6.75
N PRO A 401 19.07 -1.53 -7.36
CA PRO A 401 19.04 -2.19 -8.67
C PRO A 401 18.06 -3.37 -8.75
N PHE A 402 17.89 -4.12 -7.67
CA PHE A 402 16.94 -5.23 -7.62
C PHE A 402 15.48 -4.82 -7.85
N LEU A 403 15.15 -3.53 -7.72
CA LEU A 403 13.79 -3.05 -8.01
C LEU A 403 13.50 -2.98 -9.51
N GLU A 404 14.50 -2.82 -10.38
CA GLU A 404 14.31 -2.93 -11.83
C GLU A 404 14.01 -4.38 -12.24
N GLU A 405 14.67 -5.31 -11.58
CA GLU A 405 14.45 -6.73 -11.77
C GLU A 405 13.18 -7.21 -11.05
N ALA A 406 12.63 -6.42 -10.13
CA ALA A 406 11.49 -6.79 -9.26
C ALA A 406 10.18 -7.06 -10.02
N LYS A 407 10.11 -6.74 -11.32
CA LYS A 407 8.99 -7.17 -12.18
C LYS A 407 8.94 -8.70 -12.29
N ASP A 408 10.11 -9.35 -12.13
CA ASP A 408 10.31 -10.79 -12.29
C ASP A 408 10.85 -11.47 -11.02
N ILE A 409 11.32 -10.71 -10.01
CA ILE A 409 11.84 -11.27 -8.77
C ILE A 409 10.70 -11.60 -7.79
N PRO A 410 10.70 -12.81 -7.23
CA PRO A 410 9.78 -13.17 -6.16
C PRO A 410 9.93 -12.26 -4.95
N VAL A 411 8.83 -11.85 -4.33
CA VAL A 411 8.88 -11.20 -3.02
C VAL A 411 9.52 -12.19 -2.03
N PRO A 412 10.48 -11.76 -1.21
CA PRO A 412 11.32 -12.72 -0.47
C PRO A 412 10.61 -13.41 0.68
N TYR A 413 9.55 -12.81 1.23
CA TYR A 413 8.85 -13.35 2.40
C TYR A 413 7.40 -12.90 2.47
N ALA A 414 6.60 -13.67 3.20
CA ALA A 414 5.28 -13.29 3.70
C ALA A 414 5.33 -13.13 5.22
N ARG A 415 5.18 -11.91 5.71
CA ARG A 415 5.10 -11.63 7.13
C ARG A 415 3.66 -11.64 7.61
N ILE A 416 3.32 -12.57 8.51
CA ILE A 416 1.99 -12.70 9.09
C ILE A 416 1.78 -11.65 10.18
N LEU A 417 0.84 -10.72 9.99
CA LEU A 417 0.43 -9.72 10.98
C LEU A 417 -0.61 -10.28 11.95
N GLY A 418 -1.49 -11.13 11.47
CA GLY A 418 -2.50 -11.76 12.29
C GLY A 418 -3.36 -12.76 11.52
N PHE A 419 -4.12 -13.55 12.25
CA PHE A 419 -5.00 -14.59 11.70
C PHE A 419 -6.17 -14.91 12.63
N SER A 420 -7.27 -15.44 12.07
CA SER A 420 -8.39 -15.98 12.84
C SER A 420 -8.02 -17.34 13.43
N LYS A 421 -8.56 -17.68 14.61
CA LYS A 421 -8.33 -19.00 15.23
C LYS A 421 -8.79 -20.15 14.33
N THR A 422 -9.77 -19.90 13.47
CA THR A 422 -10.29 -20.88 12.50
C THR A 422 -9.36 -21.07 11.29
N ALA A 423 -8.35 -20.23 11.09
CA ALA A 423 -7.42 -20.30 9.95
C ALA A 423 -6.29 -21.33 10.12
N SER A 424 -6.30 -22.17 11.16
CA SER A 424 -5.27 -23.20 11.36
C SER A 424 -5.09 -24.13 10.17
N PRO A 425 -6.15 -24.62 9.47
CA PRO A 425 -6.00 -25.44 8.26
C PRO A 425 -5.30 -24.67 7.13
N LEU A 426 -5.66 -23.39 6.91
CA LEU A 426 -5.02 -22.52 5.93
C LEU A 426 -3.52 -22.33 6.23
N LEU A 427 -3.16 -22.08 7.47
CA LEU A 427 -1.74 -21.94 7.86
C LEU A 427 -0.94 -23.23 7.66
N LYS A 428 -1.56 -24.40 7.84
CA LYS A 428 -0.94 -25.69 7.53
C LYS A 428 -0.69 -25.84 6.03
N GLU A 429 -1.69 -25.52 5.21
CA GLU A 429 -1.61 -25.55 3.75
C GLU A 429 -0.50 -24.63 3.21
N ILE A 430 -0.45 -23.39 3.73
CA ILE A 430 0.62 -22.43 3.38
C ILE A 430 2.00 -23.00 3.71
N ARG A 431 2.20 -23.58 4.89
CA ARG A 431 3.50 -24.16 5.27
C ARG A 431 3.96 -25.29 4.35
N GLN A 432 3.04 -26.00 3.73
CA GLN A 432 3.34 -27.13 2.83
C GLN A 432 3.63 -26.68 1.40
N ASN A 433 2.98 -25.59 0.94
CA ASN A 433 2.99 -25.22 -0.48
C ASN A 433 3.72 -23.90 -0.76
N ALA A 434 3.98 -23.08 0.26
CA ALA A 434 4.62 -21.77 0.05
C ALA A 434 6.05 -21.93 -0.45
N THR A 435 6.41 -21.11 -1.45
CA THR A 435 7.77 -21.04 -2.03
C THR A 435 8.59 -19.86 -1.49
N LEU A 436 7.97 -19.01 -0.66
CA LEU A 436 8.64 -17.89 0.02
C LEU A 436 8.71 -18.15 1.52
N ASP A 437 9.63 -17.43 2.19
CA ASP A 437 9.78 -17.54 3.65
C ASP A 437 8.55 -17.01 4.38
N ILE A 438 8.01 -17.78 5.32
CA ILE A 438 6.89 -17.37 6.17
C ILE A 438 7.42 -16.86 7.50
N ILE A 439 7.31 -15.55 7.73
CA ILE A 439 7.74 -14.91 8.97
C ILE A 439 6.54 -14.74 9.90
N GLN A 440 6.54 -15.46 11.00
CA GLN A 440 5.52 -15.33 12.04
C GLN A 440 5.89 -14.28 13.09
N ARG A 441 7.14 -14.22 13.48
CA ARG A 441 7.66 -13.22 14.44
C ARG A 441 8.79 -12.41 13.83
N PRO A 442 8.84 -11.10 14.03
CA PRO A 442 9.91 -10.27 13.47
C PRO A 442 11.33 -10.75 13.80
N ALA A 443 11.52 -11.35 14.97
CA ALA A 443 12.82 -11.90 15.36
C ALA A 443 13.29 -13.07 14.46
N GLU A 444 12.38 -13.79 13.82
CA GLU A 444 12.70 -14.86 12.86
C GLU A 444 13.32 -14.29 11.58
N GLY A 445 12.73 -13.23 11.03
CA GLY A 445 13.29 -12.55 9.85
C GLY A 445 14.68 -11.98 10.11
N LYS A 446 14.97 -11.50 11.32
CA LYS A 446 16.31 -11.05 11.68
C LYS A 446 17.35 -12.16 11.58
N LYS A 447 16.98 -13.41 11.90
CA LYS A 447 17.87 -14.57 11.80
C LYS A 447 18.04 -15.01 10.34
N LEU A 448 16.95 -15.06 9.57
CA LEU A 448 16.96 -15.45 8.16
C LEU A 448 17.77 -14.47 7.31
N TYR A 449 17.66 -13.18 7.58
CA TYR A 449 18.22 -12.10 6.77
C TYR A 449 19.33 -11.34 7.51
N SER A 450 20.28 -12.06 8.05
CA SER A 450 21.45 -11.48 8.76
C SER A 450 22.57 -11.01 7.84
N ASN A 451 22.49 -11.32 6.55
CA ASN A 451 23.49 -10.97 5.53
C ASN A 451 23.16 -9.63 4.83
N SER A 452 23.97 -9.23 3.85
CA SER A 452 23.78 -8.02 3.05
C SER A 452 22.95 -8.25 1.76
N SER A 453 22.17 -9.32 1.67
CA SER A 453 21.34 -9.63 0.50
C SER A 453 20.25 -8.60 0.25
N ALA A 454 19.66 -8.62 -0.94
CA ALA A 454 18.49 -7.80 -1.26
C ALA A 454 17.32 -8.06 -0.29
N GLN A 455 17.12 -9.33 0.08
CA GLN A 455 16.10 -9.73 1.07
C GLN A 455 16.33 -9.10 2.44
N ALA A 456 17.59 -9.10 2.90
CA ALA A 456 17.99 -8.48 4.16
C ALA A 456 17.76 -6.95 4.13
N GLN A 457 18.00 -6.30 3.00
CA GLN A 457 17.78 -4.88 2.81
C GLN A 457 16.26 -4.56 2.87
N ILE A 458 15.42 -5.32 2.16
CA ILE A 458 13.96 -5.17 2.21
C ILE A 458 13.46 -5.34 3.65
N TYR A 459 13.88 -6.41 4.32
CA TYR A 459 13.47 -6.68 5.69
C TYR A 459 13.91 -5.58 6.67
N SER A 460 15.14 -5.08 6.52
CA SER A 460 15.64 -3.96 7.33
C SER A 460 14.83 -2.67 7.11
N ILE A 461 14.36 -2.43 5.88
CA ILE A 461 13.47 -1.31 5.58
C ILE A 461 12.15 -1.47 6.34
N ASP A 462 11.52 -2.64 6.31
CA ASP A 462 10.25 -2.90 6.99
C ASP A 462 10.33 -2.65 8.50
N ILE A 463 11.39 -3.18 9.14
CA ILE A 463 11.58 -2.97 10.58
C ILE A 463 11.81 -1.50 10.92
N ARG A 464 12.70 -0.83 10.18
CA ARG A 464 13.05 0.57 10.43
C ARG A 464 11.87 1.51 10.23
N THR A 465 11.06 1.28 9.21
CA THR A 465 9.90 2.12 8.91
C THR A 465 8.79 1.92 9.94
N ALA A 466 8.57 0.69 10.38
CA ALA A 466 7.63 0.38 11.46
C ALA A 466 8.07 1.00 12.80
N ASP A 467 9.37 0.89 13.15
CA ASP A 467 9.91 1.51 14.37
C ASP A 467 9.80 3.04 14.31
N LEU A 468 9.99 3.68 13.13
CA LEU A 468 9.81 5.13 12.98
C LEU A 468 8.35 5.55 13.22
N TYR A 469 7.39 4.85 12.59
CA TYR A 469 5.96 5.12 12.82
C TYR A 469 5.61 5.01 14.31
N GLU A 470 6.02 3.92 14.93
CA GLU A 470 5.78 3.67 16.37
C GLU A 470 6.41 4.72 17.26
N GLN A 471 7.65 5.15 16.99
CA GLN A 471 8.32 6.19 17.78
C GLN A 471 7.56 7.52 17.72
N ILE A 472 7.10 7.92 16.56
CA ILE A 472 6.33 9.15 16.38
C ILE A 472 4.98 9.05 17.11
N ALA A 473 4.23 7.99 16.87
CA ALA A 473 2.93 7.77 17.49
C ALA A 473 3.04 7.68 19.02
N ALA A 474 4.02 6.94 19.53
CA ALA A 474 4.25 6.79 20.96
C ALA A 474 4.63 8.12 21.63
N ARG A 475 5.48 8.94 20.98
CA ARG A 475 5.83 10.29 21.47
C ARG A 475 4.60 11.18 21.58
N LYS A 476 3.75 11.20 20.54
CA LYS A 476 2.51 11.99 20.53
C LYS A 476 1.52 11.53 21.59
N ALA A 477 1.42 10.22 21.80
CA ALA A 477 0.54 9.62 22.80
C ALA A 477 1.12 9.61 24.24
N GLY A 478 2.32 10.17 24.46
CA GLY A 478 2.96 10.21 25.79
C GLY A 478 3.31 8.84 26.36
N ARG A 479 3.55 7.82 25.52
CA ARG A 479 3.86 6.44 25.92
C ARG A 479 5.24 6.00 25.44
N LYS A 480 5.75 4.92 26.02
CA LYS A 480 7.01 4.31 25.56
C LYS A 480 6.78 3.59 24.22
N PRO A 481 7.70 3.74 23.24
CA PRO A 481 7.61 3.00 21.99
C PRO A 481 7.88 1.50 22.22
N ILE A 482 7.24 0.67 21.40
CA ILE A 482 7.42 -0.78 21.38
C ILE A 482 8.14 -1.15 20.10
N SER A 483 9.38 -1.61 20.19
CA SER A 483 10.14 -2.05 19.01
C SER A 483 9.39 -3.12 18.24
N GLU A 484 9.47 -3.05 16.93
CA GLU A 484 8.84 -3.98 15.99
C GLU A 484 9.25 -5.44 16.28
N TYR A 485 10.47 -5.68 16.74
CA TYR A 485 10.92 -7.02 17.15
C TYR A 485 10.18 -7.60 18.36
N LYS A 486 9.48 -6.78 19.14
CA LYS A 486 8.68 -7.19 20.33
C LYS A 486 7.19 -7.33 20.02
N ARG A 487 6.76 -6.95 18.80
CA ARG A 487 5.36 -7.05 18.38
C ARG A 487 4.98 -8.51 18.17
N GLN A 488 3.76 -8.83 18.57
CA GLN A 488 3.15 -10.15 18.39
C GLN A 488 2.05 -10.09 17.34
N GLN A 489 1.79 -11.23 16.72
CA GLN A 489 0.68 -11.40 15.81
C GLN A 489 -0.66 -11.14 16.52
N VAL A 490 -1.61 -10.63 15.77
CA VAL A 490 -3.00 -10.54 16.21
C VAL A 490 -3.68 -11.88 15.98
N ILE A 491 -4.16 -12.51 17.05
CA ILE A 491 -4.92 -13.77 16.98
C ILE A 491 -6.34 -13.48 17.46
N ARG A 492 -7.32 -13.88 16.66
CA ARG A 492 -8.72 -13.61 16.96
C ARG A 492 -9.59 -14.88 16.94
#